data_a4f6a4793d1347fcbbf9fc8d1fd218f6
#
_entry.id   a4f6a4793d1347fcbbf9fc8d1fd218f6
#
_cell.length_a   1.000
_cell.length_b   1.000
_cell.length_c   1.000
_cell.angle_alpha   90.00
_cell.angle_beta   90.00
_cell.angle_gamma   90.00
#
_symmetry.space_group_name_H-M   'P 1'
#
loop_
_entity.id
_entity.type
_entity.pdbx_description
1 polymer ?
#
loop_
_entity_poly.entity_id
_entity_poly.type
_entity_poly.pdbx_seq_one_letter_code
_entity_poly.pdbx_strand_id
1 'polypeptide(L)'
;TQQYLSKLSQPLLDRIDLQIEVESVSIDRLTSVKREEENSDTIRKRVQKARKVQISRQSKINAQLENNEINKYCNLNEETLSFLRNASLKLNISARSFSRIKKISRTIADLIASKNIEIEHVAEAIQYRSLERLKQFLN
;
A
#
# COMPACT_ATOMS: atom_id res chain seq x y z
N THR A 1 8.01 0.06 22.31
CA THR A 1 7.20 -0.09 21.07
C THR A 1 5.91 -0.87 21.33
N GLN A 2 5.93 -2.02 22.04
CA GLN A 2 4.77 -2.86 22.33
C GLN A 2 3.64 -2.13 23.09
N GLN A 3 3.98 -1.33 24.11
CA GLN A 3 3.00 -0.54 24.88
C GLN A 3 2.26 0.52 24.05
N TYR A 4 2.86 1.03 22.98
CA TYR A 4 2.20 1.97 22.07
C TYR A 4 1.24 1.26 21.12
N LEU A 5 1.63 0.10 20.59
CA LEU A 5 0.80 -0.70 19.68
C LEU A 5 -0.46 -1.21 20.36
N SER A 6 -0.40 -1.56 21.66
CA SER A 6 -1.58 -2.00 22.43
C SER A 6 -2.60 -0.87 22.64
N LYS A 7 -2.18 0.40 22.58
CA LYS A 7 -3.09 1.57 22.70
C LYS A 7 -3.80 1.93 21.40
N LEU A 8 -3.33 1.44 20.25
CA LEU A 8 -3.97 1.71 18.97
C LEU A 8 -5.18 0.79 18.79
N SER A 9 -6.36 1.37 18.66
CA SER A 9 -7.56 0.58 18.39
C SER A 9 -7.56 0.03 16.97
N GLN A 10 -8.16 -1.16 16.76
CA GLN A 10 -8.29 -1.73 15.42
C GLN A 10 -9.02 -0.80 14.44
N PRO A 11 -10.13 -0.13 14.83
CA PRO A 11 -10.79 0.85 13.97
C PRO A 11 -9.91 2.02 13.53
N LEU A 12 -8.92 2.42 14.33
CA LEU A 12 -7.95 3.45 13.94
C LEU A 12 -6.97 2.91 12.89
N LEU A 13 -6.41 1.72 13.10
CA LEU A 13 -5.50 1.08 12.14
C LEU A 13 -6.18 0.83 10.79
N ASP A 14 -7.45 0.45 10.80
CA ASP A 14 -8.24 0.27 9.58
C ASP A 14 -8.43 1.58 8.77
N ARG A 15 -8.24 2.73 9.39
CA ARG A 15 -8.32 4.04 8.73
C ARG A 15 -6.99 4.52 8.14
N ILE A 16 -5.89 3.90 8.54
CA ILE A 16 -4.55 4.21 8.01
C ILE A 16 -4.30 3.32 6.80
N ASP A 17 -4.04 3.91 5.65
CA ASP A 17 -3.86 3.18 4.39
C ASP A 17 -2.50 2.49 4.31
N LEU A 18 -1.44 3.16 4.75
CA LEU A 18 -0.06 2.68 4.68
C LEU A 18 0.57 2.72 6.08
N GLN A 19 1.21 1.62 6.45
CA GLN A 19 1.91 1.45 7.72
C GLN A 19 3.32 0.98 7.39
N ILE A 20 4.32 1.75 7.79
CA ILE A 20 5.73 1.51 7.47
C ILE A 20 6.52 1.49 8.76
N GLU A 21 7.33 0.44 8.94
CA GLU A 21 8.34 0.40 9.99
C GLU A 21 9.62 1.06 9.47
N VAL A 22 10.11 2.05 10.21
CA VAL A 22 11.35 2.75 9.87
C VAL A 22 12.43 2.30 10.83
N GLU A 23 13.45 1.64 10.32
CA GLU A 23 14.61 1.23 11.08
C GLU A 23 15.51 2.43 11.42
N SER A 24 16.25 2.32 12.53
CA SER A 24 17.26 3.32 12.87
C SER A 24 18.41 3.29 11.87
N VAL A 25 18.83 4.47 11.42
CA VAL A 25 19.98 4.59 10.51
C VAL A 25 21.27 4.30 11.29
N SER A 26 22.10 3.37 10.80
CA SER A 26 23.41 3.11 11.41
C SER A 26 24.35 4.31 11.27
N ILE A 27 25.23 4.51 12.26
CA ILE A 27 26.20 5.60 12.26
C ILE A 27 27.10 5.55 11.01
N ASP A 28 27.46 4.35 10.55
CA ASP A 28 28.26 4.15 9.34
C ASP A 28 27.55 4.68 8.09
N ARG A 29 26.23 4.55 8.00
CA ARG A 29 25.44 5.15 6.90
C ARG A 29 25.37 6.67 6.99
N LEU A 30 25.35 7.24 8.20
CA LEU A 30 25.34 8.69 8.41
C LEU A 30 26.67 9.34 8.04
N THR A 31 27.80 8.61 8.18
CA THR A 31 29.15 9.09 7.89
C THR A 31 29.64 8.76 6.49
N SER A 32 28.92 7.90 5.74
CA SER A 32 29.30 7.55 4.37
C SER A 32 29.09 8.72 3.41
N VAL A 33 30.14 9.07 2.67
CA VAL A 33 30.18 10.19 1.69
C VAL A 33 29.38 9.84 0.40
N LYS A 34 29.18 8.56 0.10
CA LYS A 34 28.42 8.11 -1.08
C LYS A 34 26.98 7.79 -0.66
N ARG A 35 26.10 8.75 -0.80
CA ARG A 35 24.66 8.53 -0.77
C ARG A 35 24.14 8.33 -2.20
N GLU A 36 23.93 7.09 -2.58
CA GLU A 36 23.10 6.74 -3.75
C GLU A 36 21.62 6.91 -3.39
N GLU A 37 21.26 8.10 -2.91
CA GLU A 37 19.88 8.41 -2.58
C GLU A 37 19.19 9.01 -3.78
N GLU A 38 18.00 8.50 -4.07
CA GLU A 38 17.14 9.04 -5.13
C GLU A 38 16.75 10.49 -4.78
N ASN A 39 16.98 11.45 -5.66
CA ASN A 39 16.67 12.84 -5.40
C ASN A 39 15.15 13.12 -5.49
N SER A 40 14.70 14.18 -4.83
CA SER A 40 13.30 14.57 -4.77
C SER A 40 12.68 14.84 -6.14
N ASP A 41 13.45 15.31 -7.13
CA ASP A 41 12.93 15.57 -8.47
C ASP A 41 12.63 14.28 -9.23
N THR A 42 13.44 13.25 -9.06
CA THR A 42 13.20 11.93 -9.65
C THR A 42 11.94 11.32 -9.06
N ILE A 43 11.77 11.38 -7.73
CA ILE A 43 10.57 10.92 -7.04
C ILE A 43 9.35 11.70 -7.53
N ARG A 44 9.45 13.02 -7.61
CA ARG A 44 8.36 13.90 -8.09
C ARG A 44 7.90 13.55 -9.51
N LYS A 45 8.84 13.33 -10.42
CA LYS A 45 8.53 12.95 -11.81
C LYS A 45 7.78 11.62 -11.87
N ARG A 46 8.21 10.62 -11.08
CA ARG A 46 7.53 9.31 -10.98
C ARG A 46 6.10 9.45 -10.45
N VAL A 47 5.91 10.21 -9.38
CA VAL A 47 4.58 10.48 -8.80
C VAL A 47 3.68 11.23 -9.79
N GLN A 48 4.21 12.26 -10.48
CA GLN A 48 3.44 13.02 -11.47
C GLN A 48 3.01 12.14 -12.65
N LYS A 49 3.87 11.22 -13.12
CA LYS A 49 3.53 10.27 -14.18
C LYS A 49 2.37 9.36 -13.75
N ALA A 50 2.44 8.79 -12.56
CA ALA A 50 1.36 7.96 -12.03
C ALA A 50 0.04 8.75 -11.88
N ARG A 51 0.07 9.97 -11.35
CA ARG A 51 -1.11 10.84 -11.24
C ARG A 51 -1.74 11.16 -12.59
N LYS A 52 -0.94 11.43 -13.63
CA LYS A 52 -1.45 11.66 -14.99
C LYS A 52 -2.23 10.45 -15.50
N VAL A 53 -1.71 9.24 -15.29
CA VAL A 53 -2.39 8.00 -15.66
C VAL A 53 -3.73 7.86 -14.93
N GLN A 54 -3.77 8.13 -13.62
CA GLN A 54 -4.99 8.07 -12.81
C GLN A 54 -6.05 9.08 -13.30
N ILE A 55 -5.65 10.33 -13.52
CA ILE A 55 -6.56 11.38 -13.99
C ILE A 55 -7.09 11.06 -15.39
N SER A 56 -6.24 10.58 -16.29
CA SER A 56 -6.66 10.15 -17.64
C SER A 56 -7.66 9.00 -17.61
N ARG A 57 -7.50 8.03 -16.68
CA ARG A 57 -8.36 6.86 -16.56
C ARG A 57 -9.72 7.18 -15.94
N GLN A 58 -9.77 8.07 -14.92
CA GLN A 58 -10.93 8.22 -14.03
C GLN A 58 -11.22 9.65 -13.58
N SER A 59 -10.56 10.66 -14.16
CA SER A 59 -10.70 12.09 -13.87
C SER A 59 -10.41 12.52 -12.42
N LYS A 60 -9.84 11.63 -11.62
CA LYS A 60 -9.43 11.86 -10.22
C LYS A 60 -8.28 10.92 -9.84
N ILE A 61 -7.59 11.21 -8.72
CA ILE A 61 -6.54 10.32 -8.20
C ILE A 61 -7.15 9.13 -7.47
N ASN A 62 -6.41 8.02 -7.38
CA ASN A 62 -6.88 6.79 -6.74
C ASN A 62 -7.34 6.99 -5.29
N ALA A 63 -6.71 7.89 -4.54
CA ALA A 63 -7.10 8.18 -3.16
C ALA A 63 -8.55 8.69 -3.02
N GLN A 64 -9.08 9.34 -4.06
CA GLN A 64 -10.42 9.92 -4.10
C GLN A 64 -11.50 8.96 -4.60
N LEU A 65 -11.14 7.71 -4.95
CA LEU A 65 -12.11 6.71 -5.39
C LEU A 65 -13.04 6.31 -4.26
N GLU A 66 -14.33 6.30 -4.55
CA GLU A 66 -15.38 5.78 -3.69
C GLU A 66 -15.52 4.25 -3.85
N ASN A 67 -16.27 3.59 -2.95
CA ASN A 67 -16.36 2.13 -2.94
C ASN A 67 -16.90 1.51 -4.23
N ASN A 68 -17.87 2.14 -4.87
CA ASN A 68 -18.42 1.72 -6.18
C ASN A 68 -17.37 1.87 -7.30
N GLU A 69 -16.54 2.90 -7.23
CA GLU A 69 -15.50 3.18 -8.22
C GLU A 69 -14.28 2.25 -8.05
N ILE A 70 -13.97 1.81 -6.82
CA ILE A 70 -12.91 0.83 -6.58
C ILE A 70 -13.17 -0.46 -7.36
N ASN A 71 -14.39 -0.93 -7.41
CA ASN A 71 -14.74 -2.13 -8.18
C ASN A 71 -14.55 -1.93 -9.69
N LYS A 72 -14.74 -0.73 -10.19
CA LYS A 72 -14.59 -0.39 -11.61
C LYS A 72 -13.13 -0.18 -12.01
N TYR A 73 -12.38 0.60 -11.25
CA TYR A 73 -11.03 1.07 -11.62
C TYR A 73 -9.89 0.28 -10.98
N CYS A 74 -10.17 -0.46 -9.90
CA CYS A 74 -9.22 -1.36 -9.24
C CYS A 74 -9.65 -2.82 -9.42
N ASN A 75 -10.07 -3.18 -10.66
CA ASN A 75 -10.47 -4.53 -10.98
C ASN A 75 -9.28 -5.48 -10.94
N LEU A 76 -9.49 -6.67 -10.39
CA LEU A 76 -8.52 -7.76 -10.32
C LEU A 76 -8.99 -8.89 -11.24
N ASN A 77 -8.07 -9.55 -11.94
CA ASN A 77 -8.36 -10.80 -12.61
C ASN A 77 -8.66 -11.89 -11.56
N GLU A 78 -9.16 -13.03 -12.00
CA GLU A 78 -9.63 -14.11 -11.11
C GLU A 78 -8.51 -14.66 -10.23
N GLU A 79 -7.32 -14.83 -10.78
CA GLU A 79 -6.14 -15.32 -10.05
C GLU A 79 -5.71 -14.34 -8.95
N THR A 80 -5.55 -13.06 -9.28
CA THR A 80 -5.16 -12.01 -8.32
C THR A 80 -6.24 -11.80 -7.25
N LEU A 81 -7.52 -11.91 -7.61
CA LEU A 81 -8.62 -11.84 -6.66
C LEU A 81 -8.61 -13.03 -5.69
N SER A 82 -8.37 -14.23 -6.20
CA SER A 82 -8.23 -15.45 -5.39
C SER A 82 -7.06 -15.32 -4.41
N PHE A 83 -5.91 -14.81 -4.87
CA PHE A 83 -4.76 -14.52 -4.01
C PHE A 83 -5.13 -13.56 -2.88
N LEU A 84 -5.77 -12.43 -3.20
CA LEU A 84 -6.17 -11.43 -2.19
C LEU A 84 -7.20 -12.02 -1.19
N ARG A 85 -8.16 -12.83 -1.65
CA ARG A 85 -9.12 -13.52 -0.76
C ARG A 85 -8.43 -14.45 0.21
N ASN A 86 -7.54 -15.30 -0.28
CA ASN A 86 -6.79 -16.24 0.54
C ASN A 86 -5.90 -15.55 1.58
N ALA A 87 -5.20 -14.49 1.16
CA ALA A 87 -4.42 -13.66 2.07
C ALA A 87 -5.30 -12.98 3.11
N SER A 88 -6.49 -12.48 2.73
CA SER A 88 -7.42 -11.82 3.63
C SER A 88 -7.95 -12.75 4.72
N LEU A 89 -8.26 -14.01 4.36
CA LEU A 89 -8.67 -15.03 5.33
C LEU A 89 -7.54 -15.36 6.33
N LYS A 90 -6.31 -15.56 5.82
CA LYS A 90 -5.15 -15.90 6.66
C LYS A 90 -4.73 -14.76 7.60
N LEU A 91 -4.91 -13.52 7.18
CA LEU A 91 -4.47 -12.33 7.91
C LEU A 91 -5.62 -11.59 8.61
N ASN A 92 -6.83 -12.16 8.64
CA ASN A 92 -8.04 -11.54 9.21
C ASN A 92 -8.24 -10.08 8.74
N ILE A 93 -8.07 -9.83 7.44
CA ILE A 93 -8.21 -8.50 6.86
C ILE A 93 -9.69 -8.10 6.82
N SER A 94 -10.01 -6.93 7.38
CA SER A 94 -11.38 -6.41 7.37
C SER A 94 -11.85 -6.04 5.95
N ALA A 95 -13.17 -5.98 5.72
CA ALA A 95 -13.73 -5.57 4.43
C ALA A 95 -13.26 -4.15 4.00
N ARG A 96 -13.07 -3.24 4.96
CA ARG A 96 -12.53 -1.91 4.72
C ARG A 96 -11.08 -1.99 4.25
N SER A 97 -10.26 -2.77 4.92
CA SER A 97 -8.86 -3.00 4.55
C SER A 97 -8.73 -3.69 3.19
N PHE A 98 -9.63 -4.62 2.87
CA PHE A 98 -9.70 -5.26 1.55
C PHE A 98 -9.84 -4.23 0.40
N SER A 99 -10.80 -3.30 0.53
CA SER A 99 -11.00 -2.23 -0.45
C SER A 99 -9.79 -1.29 -0.55
N ARG A 100 -9.13 -0.99 0.56
CA ARG A 100 -7.92 -0.16 0.61
C ARG A 100 -6.73 -0.84 -0.06
N ILE A 101 -6.53 -2.15 0.16
CA ILE A 101 -5.50 -2.93 -0.52
C ILE A 101 -5.68 -2.85 -2.03
N LYS A 102 -6.90 -3.01 -2.56
CA LYS A 102 -7.17 -2.85 -4.00
C LYS A 102 -6.75 -1.47 -4.51
N LYS A 103 -7.06 -0.40 -3.76
CA LYS A 103 -6.71 0.97 -4.10
C LYS A 103 -5.19 1.21 -4.10
N ILE A 104 -4.49 0.67 -3.12
CA ILE A 104 -3.03 0.72 -3.00
C ILE A 104 -2.39 -0.07 -4.14
N SER A 105 -2.84 -1.30 -4.40
CA SER A 105 -2.37 -2.14 -5.50
C SER A 105 -2.50 -1.44 -6.85
N ARG A 106 -3.62 -0.72 -7.09
CA ARG A 106 -3.78 0.10 -8.31
C ARG A 106 -2.74 1.22 -8.37
N THR A 107 -2.43 1.85 -7.25
CA THR A 107 -1.43 2.92 -7.19
C THR A 107 -0.01 2.40 -7.44
N ILE A 108 0.33 1.23 -6.89
CA ILE A 108 1.61 0.55 -7.14
C ILE A 108 1.74 0.22 -8.63
N ALA A 109 0.71 -0.38 -9.23
CA ALA A 109 0.68 -0.68 -10.66
C ALA A 109 0.81 0.60 -11.53
N ASP A 110 0.18 1.71 -11.15
CA ASP A 110 0.30 2.99 -11.85
C ASP A 110 1.72 3.56 -11.78
N LEU A 111 2.42 3.37 -10.64
CA LEU A 111 3.80 3.84 -10.44
C LEU A 111 4.80 3.15 -11.39
N ILE A 112 4.57 1.89 -11.71
CA ILE A 112 5.38 1.11 -12.66
C ILE A 112 4.79 1.06 -14.06
N ALA A 113 3.74 1.85 -14.33
CA ALA A 113 3.04 1.93 -15.61
C ALA A 113 2.41 0.59 -16.05
N SER A 114 2.05 -0.30 -15.12
CA SER A 114 1.31 -1.52 -15.42
C SER A 114 -0.15 -1.22 -15.73
N LYS A 115 -0.67 -1.81 -16.82
CA LYS A 115 -2.08 -1.69 -17.21
C LYS A 115 -3.00 -2.40 -16.21
N ASN A 116 -2.61 -3.58 -15.78
CA ASN A 116 -3.38 -4.44 -14.89
C ASN A 116 -2.80 -4.42 -13.47
N ILE A 117 -3.61 -4.82 -12.51
CA ILE A 117 -3.15 -5.12 -11.15
C ILE A 117 -2.82 -6.61 -11.13
N GLU A 118 -1.55 -6.93 -10.87
CA GLU A 118 -1.04 -8.30 -10.79
C GLU A 118 -0.79 -8.70 -9.33
N ILE A 119 -0.49 -9.98 -9.09
CA ILE A 119 -0.31 -10.55 -7.74
C ILE A 119 0.77 -9.81 -6.95
N GLU A 120 1.90 -9.45 -7.59
CA GLU A 120 3.00 -8.72 -6.95
C GLU A 120 2.58 -7.35 -6.40
N HIS A 121 1.69 -6.64 -7.10
CA HIS A 121 1.17 -5.34 -6.63
C HIS A 121 0.30 -5.52 -5.38
N VAL A 122 -0.48 -6.60 -5.35
CA VAL A 122 -1.33 -6.94 -4.19
C VAL A 122 -0.48 -7.39 -3.02
N ALA A 123 0.54 -8.22 -3.27
CA ALA A 123 1.47 -8.68 -2.24
C ALA A 123 2.22 -7.52 -1.59
N GLU A 124 2.70 -6.55 -2.38
CA GLU A 124 3.33 -5.32 -1.88
C GLU A 124 2.34 -4.48 -1.07
N ALA A 125 1.11 -4.30 -1.56
CA ALA A 125 0.09 -3.54 -0.85
C ALA A 125 -0.26 -4.15 0.52
N ILE A 126 -0.23 -5.47 0.66
CA ILE A 126 -0.44 -6.18 1.93
C ILE A 126 0.74 -5.93 2.88
N GLN A 127 1.97 -5.83 2.39
CA GLN A 127 3.14 -5.57 3.23
C GLN A 127 3.06 -4.21 3.94
N TYR A 128 2.44 -3.20 3.31
CA TYR A 128 2.20 -1.89 3.95
C TYR A 128 1.14 -1.91 5.06
N ARG A 129 0.63 -3.08 5.44
CA ARG A 129 -0.27 -3.27 6.59
C ARG A 129 0.37 -4.12 7.69
N SER A 130 1.68 -3.99 7.87
CA SER A 130 2.49 -4.78 8.79
C SER A 130 2.07 -4.67 10.27
N LEU A 131 1.53 -3.53 10.72
CA LEU A 131 1.07 -3.36 12.10
C LEU A 131 -0.15 -4.23 12.45
N GLU A 132 -1.00 -4.56 11.49
CA GLU A 132 -2.09 -5.53 11.68
C GLU A 132 -1.53 -6.94 11.96
N ARG A 133 -0.45 -7.31 11.27
CA ARG A 133 0.25 -8.58 11.49
C ARG A 133 0.92 -8.62 12.86
N LEU A 134 1.60 -7.55 13.27
CA LEU A 134 2.26 -7.48 14.58
C LEU A 134 1.28 -7.62 15.74
N LYS A 135 0.07 -7.07 15.64
CA LYS A 135 -0.97 -7.24 16.67
C LYS A 135 -1.44 -8.68 16.81
N GLN A 136 -1.49 -9.47 15.74
CA GLN A 136 -1.90 -10.87 15.78
C GLN A 136 -0.87 -11.75 16.52
N PHE A 137 0.40 -11.34 16.55
CA PHE A 137 1.45 -12.04 17.31
C PHE A 137 1.55 -11.62 18.77
N LEU A 138 0.82 -10.56 19.16
CA LEU A 138 0.85 -10.01 20.53
C LEU A 138 -0.38 -10.38 21.37
N ASN A 139 -1.39 -11.02 20.76
CA ASN A 139 -2.56 -11.61 21.39
C ASN A 139 -2.45 -13.14 21.39
#